data_9503dd872862c0b82f01acb55f459b24
#
_entry.id   9503dd872862c0b82f01acb55f459b24
#
_cell.length_a   1.000
_cell.length_b   1.000
_cell.length_c   1.000
_cell.angle_alpha   90.00
_cell.angle_beta   90.00
_cell.angle_gamma   90.00
#
_symmetry.space_group_name_H-M   'P 1'
#
loop_
_entity.id
_entity.type
_entity.pdbx_description
1 polymer ?
#
loop_
_entity_poly.entity_id
_entity_poly.type
_entity_poly.pdbx_seq_one_letter_code
_entity_poly.pdbx_strand_id
1 'polypeptide(L)'
;VAILFALGASDRLDVRAITTVAGNVPLSLTAKNARIVLGWANRTDIPVYAGCPRPLVREPVTAEHVHGETGLAGVPSEEPGVELANGHGVDFLIRTLANAWPATITLCLLGPMTNLAAALVQEPDIRRGIKEVVLMGGGYHVRGNVTPTAEFNVYADPEAAAVVFGSGIPIVVMPLDVTHQVLSTKERVSRLENLGNRAGALIAAILRSHGLIDSKQTATDGGPLHDPTVIAYLLQPSLFAGRMVNVTVETRGEFTLGETVVDWREVTNRPANALWLNQVDSNSFYELVTETVKRLP
;
A
#
# COMPACT_ATOMS: atom_id res chain seq x y z
N VAL A 1 -0.54 -9.08 3.45
CA VAL A 1 -1.86 -9.01 4.13
C VAL A 1 -2.90 -8.34 3.23
N ALA A 2 -2.64 -7.12 2.70
CA ALA A 2 -3.63 -6.38 1.88
C ALA A 2 -4.13 -7.16 0.65
N ILE A 3 -3.25 -7.86 -0.07
CA ILE A 3 -3.64 -8.71 -1.22
C ILE A 3 -4.64 -9.79 -0.78
N LEU A 4 -4.34 -10.55 0.28
CA LEU A 4 -5.27 -11.56 0.82
C LEU A 4 -6.60 -10.94 1.24
N PHE A 5 -6.56 -9.78 1.89
CA PHE A 5 -7.75 -9.06 2.29
C PHE A 5 -8.63 -8.68 1.08
N ALA A 6 -8.02 -8.14 0.01
CA ALA A 6 -8.74 -7.83 -1.22
C ALA A 6 -9.35 -9.08 -1.88
N LEU A 7 -8.62 -10.19 -1.90
CA LEU A 7 -9.07 -11.45 -2.50
C LEU A 7 -10.21 -12.11 -1.71
N GLY A 8 -10.23 -11.96 -0.38
CA GLY A 8 -11.34 -12.40 0.46
C GLY A 8 -12.64 -11.62 0.22
N ALA A 9 -12.56 -10.44 -0.40
CA ALA A 9 -13.70 -9.61 -0.76
C ALA A 9 -14.06 -9.66 -2.26
N SER A 10 -13.83 -10.79 -2.93
CA SER A 10 -14.05 -10.96 -4.37
C SER A 10 -15.51 -10.80 -4.83
N ASP A 11 -16.46 -10.79 -3.92
CA ASP A 11 -17.87 -10.44 -4.15
C ASP A 11 -18.09 -8.91 -4.28
N ARG A 12 -17.12 -8.10 -3.87
CA ARG A 12 -17.19 -6.63 -3.83
C ARG A 12 -16.09 -5.95 -4.63
N LEU A 13 -14.94 -6.60 -4.78
CA LEU A 13 -13.75 -6.08 -5.45
C LEU A 13 -13.35 -7.00 -6.63
N ASP A 14 -13.29 -6.42 -7.82
CA ASP A 14 -12.72 -7.07 -9.01
C ASP A 14 -11.22 -6.72 -9.12
N VAL A 15 -10.36 -7.59 -8.59
CA VAL A 15 -8.91 -7.42 -8.67
C VAL A 15 -8.42 -7.85 -10.05
N ARG A 16 -8.15 -6.89 -10.92
CA ARG A 16 -7.81 -7.15 -12.33
C ARG A 16 -6.37 -7.58 -12.56
N ALA A 17 -5.44 -7.04 -11.78
CA ALA A 17 -4.01 -7.37 -11.86
C ALA A 17 -3.26 -6.83 -10.65
N ILE A 18 -2.03 -7.30 -10.50
CA ILE A 18 -1.04 -6.73 -9.57
C ILE A 18 0.17 -6.27 -10.38
N THR A 19 0.57 -5.00 -10.23
CA THR A 19 1.83 -4.50 -10.76
C THR A 19 2.79 -4.27 -9.60
N THR A 20 3.91 -4.97 -9.57
CA THR A 20 4.88 -4.86 -8.48
C THR A 20 5.92 -3.79 -8.76
N VAL A 21 6.56 -3.30 -7.72
CA VAL A 21 7.60 -2.27 -7.76
C VAL A 21 8.67 -2.62 -6.74
N ALA A 22 9.90 -2.17 -6.94
CA ALA A 22 10.91 -2.23 -5.89
C ALA A 22 10.50 -1.33 -4.72
N GLY A 23 10.71 -1.80 -3.50
CA GLY A 23 10.33 -1.09 -2.29
C GLY A 23 10.96 -1.75 -1.08
N ASN A 24 10.17 -2.37 -0.19
CA ASN A 24 10.68 -3.04 1.01
C ASN A 24 11.79 -4.05 0.71
N VAL A 25 11.74 -4.69 -0.45
CA VAL A 25 12.76 -5.58 -1.01
C VAL A 25 12.87 -5.35 -2.52
N PRO A 26 13.94 -5.83 -3.19
CA PRO A 26 14.09 -5.71 -4.64
C PRO A 26 12.90 -6.25 -5.44
N LEU A 27 12.69 -5.73 -6.65
CA LEU A 27 11.58 -6.09 -7.54
C LEU A 27 11.41 -7.61 -7.75
N SER A 28 12.52 -8.35 -7.87
CA SER A 28 12.48 -9.81 -8.05
C SER A 28 11.75 -10.50 -6.89
N LEU A 29 11.96 -10.02 -5.67
CA LEU A 29 11.31 -10.55 -4.47
C LEU A 29 9.87 -10.04 -4.33
N THR A 30 9.59 -8.75 -4.61
CA THR A 30 8.19 -8.26 -4.55
C THR A 30 7.32 -8.97 -5.57
N ALA A 31 7.82 -9.24 -6.79
CA ALA A 31 7.13 -9.99 -7.82
C ALA A 31 6.96 -11.48 -7.45
N LYS A 32 7.98 -12.09 -6.83
CA LYS A 32 7.88 -13.46 -6.30
C LYS A 32 6.81 -13.53 -5.19
N ASN A 33 6.87 -12.62 -4.24
CA ASN A 33 5.97 -12.59 -3.08
C ASN A 33 4.50 -12.37 -3.47
N ALA A 34 4.22 -11.48 -4.41
CA ALA A 34 2.86 -11.26 -4.92
C ALA A 34 2.27 -12.55 -5.50
N ARG A 35 3.06 -13.31 -6.29
CA ARG A 35 2.64 -14.60 -6.88
C ARG A 35 2.44 -15.68 -5.83
N ILE A 36 3.30 -15.75 -4.81
CA ILE A 36 3.14 -16.66 -3.67
C ILE A 36 1.80 -16.39 -2.95
N VAL A 37 1.52 -15.11 -2.67
CA VAL A 37 0.28 -14.70 -1.97
C VAL A 37 -0.97 -15.04 -2.79
N LEU A 38 -0.93 -14.91 -4.12
CA LEU A 38 -2.03 -15.38 -4.99
C LEU A 38 -2.24 -16.90 -4.88
N GLY A 39 -1.15 -17.67 -4.83
CA GLY A 39 -1.21 -19.10 -4.60
C GLY A 39 -1.85 -19.48 -3.26
N TRP A 40 -1.61 -18.71 -2.20
CA TRP A 40 -2.24 -18.92 -0.89
C TRP A 40 -3.76 -18.73 -0.91
N ALA A 41 -4.25 -17.87 -1.80
CA ALA A 41 -5.67 -17.60 -1.97
C ALA A 41 -6.33 -18.42 -3.08
N ASN A 42 -5.59 -19.35 -3.73
CA ASN A 42 -6.04 -20.10 -4.92
C ASN A 42 -6.51 -19.20 -6.09
N ARG A 43 -5.93 -17.98 -6.21
CA ARG A 43 -6.28 -17.00 -7.24
C ARG A 43 -5.17 -16.88 -8.29
N THR A 44 -4.96 -17.98 -8.99
CA THR A 44 -3.95 -18.08 -10.08
C THR A 44 -4.40 -17.41 -11.39
N ASP A 45 -5.64 -16.95 -11.45
CA ASP A 45 -6.26 -16.22 -12.56
C ASP A 45 -5.83 -14.76 -12.66
N ILE A 46 -5.30 -14.18 -11.56
CA ILE A 46 -4.91 -12.77 -11.52
C ILE A 46 -3.46 -12.61 -12.00
N PRO A 47 -3.22 -11.85 -13.08
CA PRO A 47 -1.89 -11.64 -13.60
C PRO A 47 -1.06 -10.73 -12.69
N VAL A 48 0.24 -11.07 -12.54
CA VAL A 48 1.24 -10.26 -11.83
C VAL A 48 2.27 -9.76 -12.84
N TYR A 49 2.42 -8.46 -12.95
CA TYR A 49 3.41 -7.81 -13.81
C TYR A 49 4.55 -7.22 -12.97
N ALA A 50 5.79 -7.46 -13.37
CA ALA A 50 6.92 -6.74 -12.82
C ALA A 50 6.95 -5.32 -13.40
N GLY A 51 7.07 -4.32 -12.53
CA GLY A 51 7.16 -2.91 -12.92
C GLY A 51 8.58 -2.35 -12.72
N CYS A 52 8.68 -1.17 -12.11
CA CYS A 52 9.95 -0.46 -11.97
C CYS A 52 10.87 -1.12 -10.93
N PRO A 53 12.13 -1.46 -11.32
CA PRO A 53 13.08 -2.07 -10.41
C PRO A 53 13.82 -1.06 -9.52
N ARG A 54 13.61 0.24 -9.72
CA ARG A 54 14.26 1.35 -9.00
C ARG A 54 13.40 2.61 -9.02
N PRO A 55 13.65 3.57 -8.12
CA PRO A 55 13.04 4.89 -8.16
C PRO A 55 13.32 5.65 -9.45
N LEU A 56 12.53 6.69 -9.74
CA LEU A 56 12.69 7.50 -10.96
C LEU A 56 14.10 8.14 -11.07
N VAL A 57 14.62 8.64 -9.97
CA VAL A 57 15.86 9.45 -9.97
C VAL A 57 16.92 8.88 -9.03
N ARG A 58 16.54 8.35 -7.86
CA ARG A 58 17.44 8.04 -6.75
C ARG A 58 17.95 6.60 -6.78
N GLU A 59 18.92 6.30 -5.93
CA GLU A 59 19.30 4.92 -5.64
C GLU A 59 18.21 4.24 -4.82
N PRO A 60 17.97 2.93 -5.03
CA PRO A 60 16.99 2.18 -4.28
C PRO A 60 17.29 2.16 -2.78
N VAL A 61 16.25 2.34 -1.98
CA VAL A 61 16.27 2.11 -0.54
C VAL A 61 15.33 0.96 -0.23
N THR A 62 15.78 0.03 0.60
CA THR A 62 15.02 -1.17 0.98
C THR A 62 14.85 -1.26 2.50
N ALA A 63 13.99 -2.16 2.96
CA ALA A 63 13.61 -2.31 4.35
C ALA A 63 13.66 -3.78 4.83
N GLU A 64 14.69 -4.53 4.38
CA GLU A 64 14.90 -5.92 4.79
C GLU A 64 15.05 -6.07 6.30
N HIS A 65 15.55 -5.05 6.98
CA HIS A 65 15.67 -5.00 8.44
C HIS A 65 14.31 -5.05 9.17
N VAL A 66 13.22 -4.67 8.47
CA VAL A 66 11.83 -4.74 8.96
C VAL A 66 11.11 -5.96 8.41
N HIS A 67 11.21 -6.20 7.10
CA HIS A 67 10.41 -7.20 6.38
C HIS A 67 11.13 -8.55 6.20
N GLY A 68 12.38 -8.66 6.66
CA GLY A 68 13.25 -9.81 6.43
C GLY A 68 13.83 -9.84 5.03
N GLU A 69 14.87 -10.64 4.82
CA GLU A 69 15.60 -10.74 3.55
C GLU A 69 14.70 -11.12 2.35
N THR A 70 13.64 -11.87 2.60
CA THR A 70 12.70 -12.27 1.54
C THR A 70 11.53 -11.32 1.35
N GLY A 71 11.30 -10.38 2.28
CA GLY A 71 10.12 -9.50 2.32
C GLY A 71 8.83 -10.19 2.81
N LEU A 72 8.91 -11.47 3.20
CA LEU A 72 7.82 -12.26 3.81
C LEU A 72 8.32 -12.91 5.10
N ALA A 73 8.79 -12.08 6.04
CA ALA A 73 9.26 -12.58 7.34
C ALA A 73 8.15 -13.34 8.07
N GLY A 74 8.53 -14.43 8.74
CA GLY A 74 7.61 -15.25 9.54
C GLY A 74 6.94 -16.39 8.79
N VAL A 75 7.09 -16.48 7.46
CA VAL A 75 6.56 -17.60 6.66
C VAL A 75 7.67 -18.30 5.89
N PRO A 76 7.56 -19.63 5.63
CA PRO A 76 8.52 -20.34 4.81
C PRO A 76 8.62 -19.76 3.39
N SER A 77 9.84 -19.78 2.83
CA SER A 77 10.01 -19.46 1.42
C SER A 77 9.41 -20.57 0.56
N GLU A 78 8.54 -20.18 -0.37
CA GLU A 78 7.88 -21.10 -1.32
C GLU A 78 8.20 -20.65 -2.75
N GLU A 79 8.09 -21.59 -3.69
CA GLU A 79 8.07 -21.23 -5.10
C GLU A 79 6.64 -20.84 -5.51
N PRO A 80 6.47 -19.77 -6.30
CA PRO A 80 5.14 -19.31 -6.68
C PRO A 80 4.51 -20.30 -7.68
N GLY A 81 3.24 -20.66 -7.42
CA GLY A 81 2.43 -21.46 -8.35
C GLY A 81 1.85 -20.67 -9.51
N VAL A 82 2.15 -19.37 -9.59
CA VAL A 82 1.67 -18.45 -10.65
C VAL A 82 2.86 -17.92 -11.43
N GLU A 83 2.81 -17.99 -12.75
CA GLU A 83 3.84 -17.42 -13.60
C GLU A 83 3.76 -15.88 -13.62
N LEU A 84 4.91 -15.25 -13.84
CA LEU A 84 4.96 -13.81 -14.06
C LEU A 84 4.35 -13.49 -15.44
N ALA A 85 3.43 -12.53 -15.49
CA ALA A 85 2.83 -12.11 -16.74
C ALA A 85 3.86 -11.44 -17.66
N ASN A 86 3.73 -11.67 -18.97
CA ASN A 86 4.61 -11.07 -19.95
C ASN A 86 4.36 -9.56 -20.10
N GLY A 87 5.44 -8.81 -20.19
CA GLY A 87 5.44 -7.34 -20.34
C GLY A 87 5.69 -6.60 -19.05
N HIS A 88 5.88 -5.30 -19.14
CA HIS A 88 6.21 -4.43 -18.02
C HIS A 88 4.93 -3.88 -17.33
N GLY A 89 4.96 -3.76 -16.01
CA GLY A 89 3.80 -3.26 -15.24
C GLY A 89 3.34 -1.87 -15.63
N VAL A 90 4.27 -0.98 -16.04
CA VAL A 90 3.92 0.37 -16.53
C VAL A 90 3.17 0.29 -17.85
N ASP A 91 3.60 -0.55 -18.79
CA ASP A 91 2.91 -0.74 -20.08
C ASP A 91 1.52 -1.33 -19.88
N PHE A 92 1.38 -2.26 -18.91
CA PHE A 92 0.08 -2.79 -18.54
C PHE A 92 -0.84 -1.70 -18.01
N LEU A 93 -0.36 -0.83 -17.11
CA LEU A 93 -1.13 0.30 -16.58
C LEU A 93 -1.56 1.23 -17.70
N ILE A 94 -0.64 1.64 -18.57
CA ILE A 94 -0.95 2.53 -19.71
C ILE A 94 -2.05 1.94 -20.59
N ARG A 95 -1.86 0.70 -21.06
CA ARG A 95 -2.85 0.05 -21.93
C ARG A 95 -4.21 -0.12 -21.26
N THR A 96 -4.21 -0.52 -19.99
CA THR A 96 -5.46 -0.77 -19.25
C THR A 96 -6.23 0.52 -19.03
N LEU A 97 -5.54 1.57 -18.60
CA LEU A 97 -6.18 2.86 -18.27
C LEU A 97 -6.58 3.63 -19.52
N ALA A 98 -5.79 3.57 -20.60
CA ALA A 98 -6.13 4.22 -21.88
C ALA A 98 -7.39 3.63 -22.53
N ASN A 99 -7.63 2.32 -22.34
CA ASN A 99 -8.80 1.62 -22.86
C ASN A 99 -9.98 1.53 -21.86
N ALA A 100 -9.83 2.04 -20.65
CA ALA A 100 -10.89 2.05 -19.66
C ALA A 100 -11.95 3.14 -19.97
N TRP A 101 -13.19 2.86 -19.60
CA TRP A 101 -14.18 3.92 -19.51
C TRP A 101 -13.74 4.98 -18.51
N PRO A 102 -14.10 6.26 -18.73
CA PRO A 102 -13.72 7.34 -17.81
C PRO A 102 -14.10 7.05 -16.36
N ALA A 103 -13.16 7.27 -15.43
CA ALA A 103 -13.35 7.15 -14.00
C ALA A 103 -13.90 5.80 -13.52
N THR A 104 -13.38 4.68 -14.07
CA THR A 104 -13.87 3.34 -13.70
C THR A 104 -12.86 2.47 -12.95
N ILE A 105 -11.56 2.79 -13.01
CA ILE A 105 -10.53 1.98 -12.36
C ILE A 105 -10.00 2.69 -11.13
N THR A 106 -10.08 2.04 -9.98
CA THR A 106 -9.41 2.47 -8.75
C THR A 106 -8.02 1.83 -8.68
N LEU A 107 -7.01 2.64 -8.36
CA LEU A 107 -5.64 2.19 -8.15
C LEU A 107 -5.31 2.18 -6.66
N CYS A 108 -4.89 1.01 -6.15
CA CYS A 108 -4.43 0.81 -4.78
C CYS A 108 -2.90 0.82 -4.75
N LEU A 109 -2.28 1.88 -4.25
CA LEU A 109 -0.83 1.97 -4.15
C LEU A 109 -0.38 1.56 -2.74
N LEU A 110 0.29 0.41 -2.65
CA LEU A 110 0.74 -0.23 -1.40
C LEU A 110 2.27 -0.22 -1.26
N GLY A 111 2.94 0.58 -2.06
CA GLY A 111 4.38 0.74 -2.10
C GLY A 111 4.76 2.04 -2.81
N PRO A 112 6.04 2.24 -3.17
CA PRO A 112 6.50 3.42 -3.89
C PRO A 112 5.68 3.67 -5.17
N MET A 113 5.41 4.92 -5.48
CA MET A 113 4.46 5.33 -6.53
C MET A 113 5.06 5.31 -7.95
N THR A 114 6.25 4.74 -8.11
CA THR A 114 7.07 4.76 -9.31
C THR A 114 6.35 4.27 -10.56
N ASN A 115 5.60 3.15 -10.47
CA ASN A 115 4.89 2.60 -11.62
C ASN A 115 3.83 3.57 -12.16
N LEU A 116 3.00 4.15 -11.28
CA LEU A 116 1.98 5.10 -11.68
C LEU A 116 2.59 6.40 -12.19
N ALA A 117 3.61 6.91 -11.52
CA ALA A 117 4.32 8.11 -11.94
C ALA A 117 4.94 7.94 -13.34
N ALA A 118 5.63 6.82 -13.59
CA ALA A 118 6.21 6.50 -14.89
C ALA A 118 5.13 6.39 -15.99
N ALA A 119 3.98 5.79 -15.68
CA ALA A 119 2.86 5.71 -16.61
C ALA A 119 2.28 7.09 -16.94
N LEU A 120 2.09 7.94 -15.92
CA LEU A 120 1.56 9.32 -16.11
C LEU A 120 2.51 10.24 -16.85
N VAL A 121 3.83 10.06 -16.70
CA VAL A 121 4.85 10.83 -17.43
C VAL A 121 4.88 10.41 -18.90
N GLN A 122 4.75 9.11 -19.19
CA GLN A 122 4.74 8.60 -20.57
C GLN A 122 3.44 8.91 -21.30
N GLU A 123 2.30 8.76 -20.63
CA GLU A 123 0.97 8.93 -21.22
C GLU A 123 0.04 9.65 -20.23
N PRO A 124 0.05 10.99 -20.19
CA PRO A 124 -0.73 11.78 -19.22
C PRO A 124 -2.24 11.59 -19.32
N ASP A 125 -2.75 11.22 -20.48
CA ASP A 125 -4.18 11.08 -20.73
C ASP A 125 -4.81 9.83 -20.08
N ILE A 126 -4.00 8.87 -19.61
CA ILE A 126 -4.50 7.68 -18.87
C ILE A 126 -5.24 8.05 -17.60
N ARG A 127 -5.00 9.24 -17.03
CA ARG A 127 -5.72 9.75 -15.86
C ARG A 127 -7.25 9.71 -16.03
N ARG A 128 -7.75 9.79 -17.27
CA ARG A 128 -9.20 9.74 -17.56
C ARG A 128 -9.82 8.40 -17.16
N GLY A 129 -9.09 7.29 -17.27
CA GLY A 129 -9.55 5.96 -16.88
C GLY A 129 -9.56 5.74 -15.37
N ILE A 130 -8.84 6.58 -14.61
CA ILE A 130 -8.68 6.43 -13.15
C ILE A 130 -9.86 7.11 -12.44
N LYS A 131 -10.59 6.33 -11.65
CA LYS A 131 -11.64 6.85 -10.77
C LYS A 131 -11.02 7.60 -9.58
N GLU A 132 -10.08 6.96 -8.93
CA GLU A 132 -9.35 7.47 -7.78
C GLU A 132 -8.08 6.65 -7.53
N VAL A 133 -7.14 7.25 -6.85
CA VAL A 133 -5.98 6.58 -6.25
C VAL A 133 -6.21 6.50 -4.74
N VAL A 134 -6.17 5.31 -4.17
CA VAL A 134 -6.13 5.11 -2.73
C VAL A 134 -4.74 4.59 -2.38
N LEU A 135 -3.98 5.35 -1.61
CA LEU A 135 -2.58 5.03 -1.34
C LEU A 135 -2.29 4.94 0.16
N MET A 136 -1.36 4.03 0.51
CA MET A 136 -0.71 4.05 1.81
C MET A 136 0.62 4.78 1.69
N GLY A 137 0.79 5.84 2.46
CA GLY A 137 2.03 6.61 2.48
C GLY A 137 1.89 7.97 3.17
N GLY A 138 3.04 8.52 3.54
CA GLY A 138 3.13 9.81 4.18
C GLY A 138 2.74 9.85 5.66
N GLY A 139 2.95 11.00 6.27
CA GLY A 139 2.61 11.28 7.66
C GLY A 139 2.57 12.78 7.90
N TYR A 140 1.71 13.23 8.82
CA TYR A 140 1.60 14.64 9.19
C TYR A 140 1.61 14.82 10.72
N HIS A 141 0.61 14.31 11.43
CA HIS A 141 0.60 14.32 12.90
C HIS A 141 1.56 13.25 13.45
N VAL A 142 1.56 12.07 12.84
CA VAL A 142 2.57 11.04 13.05
C VAL A 142 3.70 11.30 12.05
N ARG A 143 4.90 11.52 12.60
CA ARG A 143 6.11 11.80 11.80
C ARG A 143 6.54 10.58 11.00
N GLY A 144 7.68 10.64 10.36
CA GLY A 144 8.21 9.55 9.53
C GLY A 144 8.54 8.27 10.29
N ASN A 145 8.66 7.17 9.56
CA ASN A 145 9.06 5.86 10.05
C ASN A 145 10.41 5.39 9.48
N VAL A 146 10.88 5.98 8.39
CA VAL A 146 12.20 5.69 7.79
C VAL A 146 13.20 6.81 8.04
N THR A 147 12.74 8.05 8.09
CA THR A 147 13.48 9.21 8.60
C THR A 147 12.62 9.92 9.66
N PRO A 148 13.17 10.91 10.40
CA PRO A 148 12.34 11.67 11.35
C PRO A 148 11.12 12.37 10.72
N THR A 149 11.11 12.59 9.40
CA THR A 149 10.06 13.36 8.71
C THR A 149 9.34 12.60 7.61
N ALA A 150 9.91 11.51 7.09
CA ALA A 150 9.40 10.81 5.92
C ALA A 150 8.89 9.40 6.22
N GLU A 151 7.77 9.04 5.62
CA GLU A 151 7.25 7.68 5.54
C GLU A 151 7.93 6.95 4.37
N PHE A 152 8.11 5.62 4.52
CA PHE A 152 8.94 4.80 3.64
C PHE A 152 8.51 4.84 2.17
N ASN A 153 7.23 4.68 1.84
CA ASN A 153 6.77 4.63 0.44
C ASN A 153 7.01 5.95 -0.30
N VAL A 154 6.87 7.07 0.42
CA VAL A 154 7.16 8.40 -0.14
C VAL A 154 8.67 8.65 -0.19
N TYR A 155 9.41 8.23 0.82
CA TYR A 155 10.88 8.40 0.87
C TYR A 155 11.60 7.57 -0.19
N ALA A 156 11.11 6.37 -0.48
CA ALA A 156 11.72 5.48 -1.48
C ALA A 156 11.68 6.07 -2.90
N ASP A 157 10.66 6.87 -3.24
CA ASP A 157 10.60 7.62 -4.52
C ASP A 157 9.81 8.92 -4.36
N PRO A 158 10.42 9.96 -3.76
CA PRO A 158 9.72 11.22 -3.53
C PRO A 158 9.36 11.95 -4.82
N GLU A 159 10.13 11.79 -5.89
CA GLU A 159 9.84 12.34 -7.20
C GLU A 159 8.59 11.70 -7.82
N ALA A 160 8.43 10.39 -7.70
CA ALA A 160 7.22 9.70 -8.14
C ALA A 160 6.00 10.13 -7.33
N ALA A 161 6.15 10.26 -6.02
CA ALA A 161 5.08 10.76 -5.15
C ALA A 161 4.68 12.20 -5.54
N ALA A 162 5.64 13.08 -5.82
CA ALA A 162 5.35 14.44 -6.29
C ALA A 162 4.57 14.46 -7.61
N VAL A 163 4.90 13.57 -8.57
CA VAL A 163 4.15 13.40 -9.82
C VAL A 163 2.71 12.96 -9.55
N VAL A 164 2.51 11.98 -8.67
CA VAL A 164 1.16 11.45 -8.36
C VAL A 164 0.32 12.51 -7.66
N PHE A 165 0.82 13.18 -6.62
CA PHE A 165 0.09 14.25 -5.93
C PHE A 165 -0.19 15.46 -6.83
N GLY A 166 0.67 15.71 -7.82
CA GLY A 166 0.48 16.77 -8.82
C GLY A 166 -0.42 16.41 -10.02
N SER A 167 -0.89 15.18 -10.14
CA SER A 167 -1.56 14.65 -11.34
C SER A 167 -2.97 15.18 -11.58
N GLY A 168 -3.63 15.72 -10.56
CA GLY A 168 -5.05 16.12 -10.63
C GLY A 168 -6.04 14.95 -10.54
N ILE A 169 -5.58 13.75 -10.33
CA ILE A 169 -6.43 12.57 -10.06
C ILE A 169 -6.99 12.68 -8.62
N PRO A 170 -8.23 12.26 -8.33
CA PRO A 170 -8.71 12.15 -6.96
C PRO A 170 -7.83 11.19 -6.15
N ILE A 171 -7.28 11.66 -5.02
CA ILE A 171 -6.37 10.89 -4.17
C ILE A 171 -6.94 10.78 -2.77
N VAL A 172 -6.93 9.55 -2.23
CA VAL A 172 -7.21 9.26 -0.83
C VAL A 172 -5.94 8.71 -0.19
N VAL A 173 -5.52 9.30 0.91
CA VAL A 173 -4.26 8.95 1.58
C VAL A 173 -4.55 8.24 2.90
N MET A 174 -3.96 7.07 3.08
CA MET A 174 -3.85 6.33 4.33
C MET A 174 -2.46 6.58 4.93
N PRO A 175 -2.26 7.69 5.65
CA PRO A 175 -0.96 8.05 6.18
C PRO A 175 -0.66 7.30 7.49
N LEU A 176 0.54 7.50 8.02
CA LEU A 176 0.89 7.00 9.35
C LEU A 176 -0.09 7.49 10.43
N ASP A 177 -0.71 8.65 10.23
CA ASP A 177 -1.74 9.20 11.13
C ASP A 177 -2.92 8.24 11.34
N VAL A 178 -3.28 7.47 10.34
CA VAL A 178 -4.32 6.42 10.39
C VAL A 178 -3.73 5.08 10.77
N THR A 179 -2.67 4.65 10.10
CA THR A 179 -2.20 3.27 10.22
C THR A 179 -1.65 2.96 11.62
N HIS A 180 -1.11 3.96 12.33
CA HIS A 180 -0.67 3.83 13.71
C HIS A 180 -1.82 3.72 14.74
N GLN A 181 -3.08 3.92 14.34
CA GLN A 181 -4.25 3.64 15.17
C GLN A 181 -4.71 2.18 15.03
N VAL A 182 -4.21 1.45 14.02
CA VAL A 182 -4.63 0.09 13.67
C VAL A 182 -3.54 -0.90 14.08
N LEU A 183 -3.43 -1.16 15.39
CA LEU A 183 -2.38 -2.01 15.94
C LEU A 183 -2.75 -3.50 15.88
N SER A 184 -1.80 -4.32 15.44
CA SER A 184 -1.88 -5.79 15.41
C SER A 184 -1.58 -6.36 16.81
N THR A 185 -2.50 -6.16 17.77
CA THR A 185 -2.34 -6.67 19.12
C THR A 185 -2.32 -8.19 19.14
N LYS A 186 -1.77 -8.79 20.22
CA LYS A 186 -1.73 -10.26 20.41
C LYS A 186 -3.11 -10.89 20.27
N GLU A 187 -4.15 -10.23 20.80
CA GLU A 187 -5.53 -10.69 20.70
C GLU A 187 -6.02 -10.71 19.24
N ARG A 188 -5.80 -9.61 18.50
CA ARG A 188 -6.21 -9.48 17.10
C ARG A 188 -5.50 -10.50 16.20
N VAL A 189 -4.19 -10.69 16.41
CA VAL A 189 -3.40 -11.71 15.70
C VAL A 189 -3.89 -13.11 16.01
N SER A 190 -4.19 -13.41 17.28
CA SER A 190 -4.73 -14.73 17.68
C SER A 190 -6.11 -15.00 17.07
N ARG A 191 -6.96 -13.98 16.93
CA ARG A 191 -8.26 -14.13 16.24
C ARG A 191 -8.09 -14.54 14.77
N LEU A 192 -7.13 -13.94 14.06
CA LEU A 192 -6.81 -14.29 12.67
C LEU A 192 -6.28 -15.73 12.57
N GLU A 193 -5.39 -16.14 13.47
CA GLU A 193 -4.86 -17.50 13.50
C GLU A 193 -5.95 -18.55 13.75
N ASN A 194 -6.89 -18.24 14.64
CA ASN A 194 -7.99 -19.14 15.03
C ASN A 194 -9.13 -19.20 13.98
N LEU A 195 -8.98 -18.57 12.82
CA LEU A 195 -9.94 -18.72 11.71
C LEU A 195 -9.99 -20.14 11.15
N GLY A 196 -8.92 -20.93 11.38
CA GLY A 196 -8.82 -22.31 10.94
C GLY A 196 -8.56 -22.49 9.45
N ASN A 197 -8.26 -21.41 8.72
CA ASN A 197 -7.85 -21.44 7.32
C ASN A 197 -6.36 -21.06 7.13
N ARG A 198 -5.80 -21.42 5.98
CA ARG A 198 -4.40 -21.15 5.66
C ARG A 198 -4.08 -19.66 5.65
N ALA A 199 -4.96 -18.85 5.09
CA ALA A 199 -4.75 -17.39 4.97
C ALA A 199 -4.62 -16.71 6.34
N GLY A 200 -5.48 -17.05 7.30
CA GLY A 200 -5.43 -16.52 8.66
C GLY A 200 -4.13 -16.91 9.38
N ALA A 201 -3.71 -18.17 9.26
CA ALA A 201 -2.46 -18.65 9.86
C ALA A 201 -1.23 -17.92 9.29
N LEU A 202 -1.16 -17.73 7.97
CA LEU A 202 -0.06 -17.02 7.31
C LEU A 202 -0.03 -15.55 7.67
N ILE A 203 -1.19 -14.87 7.70
CA ILE A 203 -1.29 -13.48 8.14
C ILE A 203 -0.82 -13.35 9.60
N ALA A 204 -1.26 -14.23 10.49
CA ALA A 204 -0.84 -14.22 11.89
C ALA A 204 0.68 -14.40 12.05
N ALA A 205 1.31 -15.29 11.27
CA ALA A 205 2.74 -15.52 11.28
C ALA A 205 3.51 -14.25 10.83
N ILE A 206 3.09 -13.60 9.74
CA ILE A 206 3.66 -12.35 9.24
C ILE A 206 3.53 -11.24 10.30
N LEU A 207 2.35 -11.05 10.87
CA LEU A 207 2.10 -9.99 11.85
C LEU A 207 2.89 -10.19 13.15
N ARG A 208 3.09 -11.44 13.59
CA ARG A 208 3.96 -11.72 14.74
C ARG A 208 5.41 -11.37 14.46
N SER A 209 5.89 -11.66 13.25
CA SER A 209 7.27 -11.33 12.86
C SER A 209 7.50 -9.81 12.86
N HIS A 210 6.58 -9.04 12.27
CA HIS A 210 6.64 -7.57 12.26
C HIS A 210 6.44 -6.98 13.66
N GLY A 211 5.47 -7.45 14.41
CA GLY A 211 5.16 -6.94 15.75
C GLY A 211 6.31 -7.05 16.74
N LEU A 212 7.21 -8.04 16.57
CA LEU A 212 8.42 -8.18 17.40
C LEU A 212 9.44 -7.06 17.13
N ILE A 213 9.47 -6.51 15.95
CA ILE A 213 10.38 -5.42 15.56
C ILE A 213 9.78 -4.08 16.00
N ASP A 214 8.53 -3.81 15.68
CA ASP A 214 7.86 -2.56 15.98
C ASP A 214 7.67 -2.31 17.48
N SER A 215 7.36 -3.36 18.27
CA SER A 215 7.21 -3.23 19.72
C SER A 215 8.50 -2.79 20.42
N LYS A 216 9.66 -3.10 19.86
CA LYS A 216 10.96 -2.63 20.35
C LYS A 216 11.22 -1.16 20.04
N GLN A 217 10.64 -0.65 18.96
CA GLN A 217 10.84 0.73 18.51
C GLN A 217 9.79 1.70 19.06
N THR A 218 8.54 1.26 19.22
CA THR A 218 7.40 2.14 19.52
C THR A 218 6.82 1.97 20.93
N ALA A 219 7.26 0.96 21.70
CA ALA A 219 6.68 0.58 22.99
C ALA A 219 5.15 0.35 22.96
N THR A 220 4.61 -0.01 21.78
CA THR A 220 3.18 -0.27 21.58
C THR A 220 2.86 -1.76 21.75
N ASP A 221 1.60 -2.08 21.99
CA ASP A 221 1.11 -3.45 22.19
C ASP A 221 0.83 -4.16 20.83
N GLY A 222 1.72 -3.99 19.86
CA GLY A 222 1.66 -4.56 18.51
C GLY A 222 2.11 -3.57 17.44
N GLY A 223 2.47 -4.07 16.26
CA GLY A 223 2.86 -3.24 15.11
C GLY A 223 1.66 -2.67 14.37
N PRO A 224 1.80 -1.50 13.73
CA PRO A 224 0.77 -0.93 12.87
C PRO A 224 0.47 -1.83 11.66
N LEU A 225 -0.80 -1.89 11.26
CA LEU A 225 -1.23 -2.59 10.06
C LEU A 225 -1.49 -1.57 8.93
N HIS A 226 -0.47 -1.33 8.10
CA HIS A 226 -0.46 -0.24 7.12
C HIS A 226 -1.36 -0.50 5.91
N ASP A 227 -0.92 -1.31 4.95
CA ASP A 227 -1.52 -1.49 3.63
C ASP A 227 -2.99 -1.95 3.63
N PRO A 228 -3.44 -2.83 4.56
CA PRO A 228 -4.83 -3.24 4.59
C PRO A 228 -5.83 -2.11 4.82
N THR A 229 -5.41 -0.96 5.35
CA THR A 229 -6.27 0.22 5.48
C THR A 229 -6.79 0.73 4.14
N VAL A 230 -5.98 0.62 3.07
CA VAL A 230 -6.38 0.94 1.69
C VAL A 230 -7.57 0.08 1.25
N ILE A 231 -7.50 -1.21 1.48
CA ILE A 231 -8.56 -2.16 1.08
C ILE A 231 -9.81 -1.97 1.95
N ALA A 232 -9.62 -1.74 3.26
CA ALA A 232 -10.74 -1.47 4.17
C ALA A 232 -11.51 -0.21 3.76
N TYR A 233 -10.82 0.83 3.31
CA TYR A 233 -11.48 2.03 2.80
C TYR A 233 -12.37 1.74 1.59
N LEU A 234 -11.91 0.94 0.63
CA LEU A 234 -12.72 0.56 -0.52
C LEU A 234 -13.97 -0.23 -0.11
N LEU A 235 -13.84 -1.07 0.91
CA LEU A 235 -14.93 -1.90 1.39
C LEU A 235 -15.91 -1.12 2.29
N GLN A 236 -15.40 -0.24 3.14
CA GLN A 236 -16.19 0.49 4.13
C GLN A 236 -15.57 1.85 4.44
N PRO A 237 -15.76 2.86 3.56
CA PRO A 237 -15.18 4.20 3.75
C PRO A 237 -15.59 4.87 5.06
N SER A 238 -16.78 4.53 5.58
CA SER A 238 -17.32 5.08 6.83
C SER A 238 -16.51 4.75 8.08
N LEU A 239 -15.57 3.79 8.00
CA LEU A 239 -14.62 3.51 9.09
C LEU A 239 -13.61 4.64 9.30
N PHE A 240 -13.43 5.51 8.32
CA PHE A 240 -12.39 6.50 8.28
C PHE A 240 -12.96 7.92 8.25
N ALA A 241 -12.22 8.85 8.84
CA ALA A 241 -12.51 10.27 8.72
C ALA A 241 -11.22 11.06 8.40
N GLY A 242 -11.41 12.20 7.73
CA GLY A 242 -10.32 13.07 7.31
C GLY A 242 -10.85 14.31 6.62
N ARG A 243 -9.97 15.03 5.96
CA ARG A 243 -10.35 16.24 5.22
C ARG A 243 -9.57 16.41 3.93
N MET A 244 -10.14 17.15 3.01
CA MET A 244 -9.44 17.60 1.81
C MET A 244 -8.37 18.63 2.20
N VAL A 245 -7.13 18.41 1.73
CA VAL A 245 -5.98 19.27 2.01
C VAL A 245 -5.09 19.38 0.77
N ASN A 246 -4.23 20.40 0.75
CA ASN A 246 -3.13 20.41 -0.20
C ASN A 246 -1.96 19.60 0.36
N VAL A 247 -1.45 18.67 -0.45
CA VAL A 247 -0.27 17.86 -0.16
C VAL A 247 0.78 18.11 -1.23
N THR A 248 1.99 18.43 -0.81
CA THR A 248 3.18 18.46 -1.64
C THR A 248 4.25 17.55 -1.04
N VAL A 249 5.21 17.10 -1.85
CA VAL A 249 6.29 16.22 -1.40
C VAL A 249 7.61 16.98 -1.46
N GLU A 250 8.38 16.93 -0.38
CA GLU A 250 9.73 17.50 -0.35
C GLU A 250 10.71 16.59 -1.10
N THR A 251 11.30 17.12 -2.18
CA THR A 251 12.19 16.36 -3.07
C THR A 251 13.64 16.83 -3.06
N ARG A 252 13.99 17.85 -2.27
CA ARG A 252 15.32 18.50 -2.33
C ARG A 252 15.99 18.67 -0.99
N GLY A 253 15.22 18.72 0.10
CA GLY A 253 15.74 19.02 1.45
C GLY A 253 16.61 17.88 1.95
N GLU A 254 17.78 18.20 2.48
CA GLU A 254 18.72 17.22 3.05
C GLU A 254 18.08 16.44 4.23
N PHE A 255 17.34 17.13 5.11
CA PHE A 255 16.74 16.54 6.32
C PHE A 255 15.27 16.21 6.19
N THR A 256 14.61 16.74 5.16
CA THR A 256 13.16 16.63 4.97
C THR A 256 12.77 15.90 3.67
N LEU A 257 13.76 15.28 3.00
CA LEU A 257 13.52 14.51 1.80
C LEU A 257 12.43 13.45 2.02
N GLY A 258 11.41 13.43 1.13
CA GLY A 258 10.28 12.51 1.22
C GLY A 258 9.23 12.91 2.25
N GLU A 259 9.36 14.06 2.91
CA GLU A 259 8.31 14.59 3.79
C GLU A 259 7.06 14.93 2.97
N THR A 260 5.90 14.50 3.42
CA THR A 260 4.61 15.00 2.94
C THR A 260 4.28 16.30 3.64
N VAL A 261 4.37 17.40 2.90
CA VAL A 261 4.03 18.74 3.37
C VAL A 261 2.53 18.95 3.22
N VAL A 262 1.81 18.75 4.30
CA VAL A 262 0.34 18.83 4.35
C VAL A 262 -0.09 20.20 4.84
N ASP A 263 -0.78 20.96 4.00
CA ASP A 263 -1.33 22.25 4.37
C ASP A 263 -2.66 22.10 5.15
N TRP A 264 -2.54 21.58 6.36
CA TRP A 264 -3.68 21.33 7.23
C TRP A 264 -4.44 22.61 7.63
N ARG A 265 -3.75 23.73 7.66
CA ARG A 265 -4.30 25.04 8.09
C ARG A 265 -4.68 25.95 6.92
N GLU A 266 -4.51 25.49 5.69
CA GLU A 266 -4.83 26.23 4.45
C GLU A 266 -4.06 27.58 4.35
N VAL A 267 -2.79 27.58 4.82
CA VAL A 267 -1.96 28.79 4.85
C VAL A 267 -1.32 29.12 3.50
N THR A 268 -1.22 28.15 2.60
CA THR A 268 -0.57 28.33 1.29
C THR A 268 -1.51 28.83 0.21
N ASN A 269 -2.82 28.86 0.44
CA ASN A 269 -3.85 29.14 -0.56
C ASN A 269 -3.80 28.22 -1.82
N ARG A 270 -3.11 27.07 -1.73
CA ARG A 270 -3.09 26.05 -2.81
C ARG A 270 -4.37 25.24 -2.77
N PRO A 271 -4.96 24.88 -3.93
CA PRO A 271 -6.14 24.03 -3.93
C PRO A 271 -5.85 22.67 -3.31
N ALA A 272 -6.82 22.14 -2.57
CA ALA A 272 -6.74 20.78 -2.05
C ALA A 272 -6.64 19.76 -3.19
N ASN A 273 -5.76 18.78 -3.05
CA ASN A 273 -5.49 17.74 -4.04
C ASN A 273 -5.62 16.31 -3.50
N ALA A 274 -5.81 16.15 -2.18
CA ALA A 274 -5.95 14.83 -1.57
C ALA A 274 -6.90 14.85 -0.37
N LEU A 275 -7.67 13.77 -0.21
CA LEU A 275 -8.36 13.45 1.02
C LEU A 275 -7.37 12.78 1.97
N TRP A 276 -6.92 13.53 2.98
CA TRP A 276 -6.01 13.05 4.01
C TRP A 276 -6.79 12.50 5.19
N LEU A 277 -6.70 11.19 5.40
CA LEU A 277 -7.39 10.54 6.49
C LEU A 277 -6.54 10.61 7.77
N ASN A 278 -7.18 10.80 8.91
CA ASN A 278 -6.51 10.94 10.20
C ASN A 278 -7.24 10.27 11.37
N GLN A 279 -8.36 9.60 11.09
CA GLN A 279 -9.10 8.83 12.08
C GLN A 279 -9.58 7.51 11.47
N VAL A 280 -9.65 6.47 12.30
CA VAL A 280 -10.19 5.16 11.92
C VAL A 280 -10.85 4.48 13.13
N ASP A 281 -11.99 3.82 12.91
CA ASP A 281 -12.54 2.86 13.86
C ASP A 281 -11.75 1.55 13.77
N SER A 282 -10.74 1.45 14.62
CA SER A 282 -9.79 0.34 14.66
C SER A 282 -10.44 -1.01 15.01
N ASN A 283 -11.52 -1.03 15.80
CA ASN A 283 -12.19 -2.28 16.15
C ASN A 283 -13.01 -2.81 14.98
N SER A 284 -13.86 -1.98 14.40
CA SER A 284 -14.65 -2.34 13.21
C SER A 284 -13.74 -2.66 12.01
N PHE A 285 -12.57 -2.00 11.89
CA PHE A 285 -11.57 -2.36 10.89
C PHE A 285 -11.09 -3.82 11.05
N TYR A 286 -10.70 -4.23 12.28
CA TYR A 286 -10.24 -5.61 12.50
C TYR A 286 -11.36 -6.65 12.39
N GLU A 287 -12.60 -6.30 12.71
CA GLU A 287 -13.76 -7.15 12.43
C GLU A 287 -13.92 -7.37 10.92
N LEU A 288 -13.86 -6.29 10.14
CA LEU A 288 -13.93 -6.36 8.67
C LEU A 288 -12.80 -7.22 8.07
N VAL A 289 -11.56 -7.04 8.53
CA VAL A 289 -10.41 -7.86 8.10
C VAL A 289 -10.65 -9.33 8.42
N THR A 290 -11.04 -9.63 9.67
CA THR A 290 -11.23 -10.99 10.17
C THR A 290 -12.33 -11.73 9.39
N GLU A 291 -13.51 -11.10 9.23
CA GLU A 291 -14.63 -11.70 8.51
C GLU A 291 -14.34 -11.88 7.01
N THR A 292 -13.53 -11.00 6.43
CA THR A 292 -13.15 -11.11 5.02
C THR A 292 -12.12 -12.21 4.80
N VAL A 293 -11.07 -12.27 5.64
CA VAL A 293 -10.02 -13.30 5.54
C VAL A 293 -10.60 -14.71 5.80
N LYS A 294 -11.62 -14.82 6.65
CA LYS A 294 -12.33 -16.09 6.91
C LYS A 294 -12.90 -16.74 5.64
N ARG A 295 -13.18 -15.98 4.59
CA ARG A 295 -13.72 -16.48 3.31
C ARG A 295 -12.66 -17.10 2.39
N LEU A 296 -11.39 -16.95 2.72
CA LEU A 296 -10.27 -17.53 1.99
C LEU A 296 -10.05 -19.01 2.38
N PRO A 297 -9.39 -19.80 1.51
CA PRO A 297 -9.07 -21.19 1.79
C PRO A 297 -8.05 -21.36 2.92
#